data_1ef7eb89e0282a979b7ee0368d3c0991
#
_entry.id   1ef7eb89e0282a979b7ee0368d3c0991
#
_cell.length_a   1.000
_cell.length_b   1.000
_cell.length_c   1.000
_cell.angle_alpha   90.00
_cell.angle_beta   90.00
_cell.angle_gamma   90.00
#
_symmetry.space_group_name_H-M   'P 1'
#
loop_
_entity.id
_entity.type
_entity.pdbx_description
1 polymer ?
#
loop_
_entity_poly.entity_id
_entity_poly.type
_entity_poly.pdbx_seq_one_letter_code
_entity_poly.pdbx_strand_id
1 'polypeptide(L)'
;MKIIISHDVDWITAWEHKTDFRIPSFIVRGLTEFALGHASLLEFMGRIQSIFRNSWQNINKLMEFDKAKGVPATFFVAVSQGRGLSYSLDNAKAWINAIQENGFDVGLHGIAFEDYSEIRREREIFKEISKTEKFGIRVHGVGVGKASLKLTRDNLELFDQAGYLFSSNTFTVVSPYKAGGIWEFPVHMMDSDLLCQNKKYQCVTYEGAKERTQRLFDESRKKGVKYFSLLFHDTRFNDNFMVAKKWYIWFVEHCIENKLPFISYRD
;
A
#
# COMPACT_ATOMS: atom_id res chain seq x y z
N MET A 1 3.88 2.95 -21.45
CA MET A 1 3.32 2.43 -20.18
C MET A 1 3.30 3.56 -19.19
N LYS A 2 2.16 3.85 -18.56
CA LYS A 2 1.99 4.86 -17.50
C LYS A 2 2.16 4.19 -16.13
N ILE A 3 2.58 4.94 -15.13
CA ILE A 3 2.86 4.44 -13.77
C ILE A 3 1.80 4.98 -12.80
N ILE A 4 1.18 4.10 -12.04
CA ILE A 4 0.29 4.44 -10.93
C ILE A 4 0.98 4.04 -9.63
N ILE A 5 1.12 4.97 -8.70
CA ILE A 5 1.66 4.71 -7.37
C ILE A 5 0.57 4.86 -6.33
N SER A 6 0.52 3.94 -5.38
CA SER A 6 -0.39 3.98 -4.26
C SER A 6 0.27 3.51 -2.98
N HIS A 7 -0.25 4.01 -1.84
CA HIS A 7 0.26 3.74 -0.52
C HIS A 7 -0.86 3.22 0.37
N ASP A 8 -0.67 2.06 0.98
CA ASP A 8 -1.57 1.57 2.00
C ASP A 8 -1.07 2.01 3.38
N VAL A 9 -1.96 2.65 4.14
CA VAL A 9 -1.70 3.08 5.51
C VAL A 9 -2.21 1.99 6.45
N ASP A 10 -1.32 1.06 6.78
CA ASP A 10 -1.68 -0.07 7.65
C ASP A 10 -1.51 0.26 9.14
N TRP A 11 -0.49 1.05 9.49
CA TRP A 11 -0.14 1.32 10.87
C TRP A 11 0.20 2.81 11.08
N ILE A 12 -0.42 3.41 12.07
CA ILE A 12 -0.18 4.81 12.43
C ILE A 12 0.69 4.88 13.68
N THR A 13 0.24 4.29 14.78
CA THR A 13 0.99 4.26 16.04
C THR A 13 1.25 2.83 16.50
N ALA A 14 2.35 2.63 17.24
CA ALA A 14 2.69 1.31 17.77
C ALA A 14 1.71 0.84 18.86
N TRP A 15 1.28 1.77 19.74
CA TRP A 15 0.45 1.43 20.89
C TRP A 15 -1.00 1.07 20.56
N GLU A 16 -1.49 1.38 19.34
CA GLU A 16 -2.76 0.88 18.83
C GLU A 16 -2.74 -0.64 18.56
N HIS A 17 -1.54 -1.23 18.51
CA HIS A 17 -1.30 -2.66 18.25
C HIS A 17 -0.92 -3.48 19.49
N LYS A 18 -1.16 -2.98 20.70
CA LYS A 18 -0.79 -3.66 21.96
C LYS A 18 -1.54 -4.97 22.21
N THR A 19 -2.72 -5.15 21.60
CA THR A 19 -3.61 -6.30 21.84
C THR A 19 -3.65 -7.30 20.68
N ASP A 20 -3.08 -6.98 19.52
CA ASP A 20 -3.18 -7.79 18.29
C ASP A 20 -1.89 -8.55 17.91
N PHE A 21 -0.95 -8.67 18.85
CA PHE A 21 0.35 -9.33 18.67
C PHE A 21 1.26 -8.72 17.58
N ARG A 22 0.95 -7.53 17.03
CA ARG A 22 1.78 -6.88 16.01
C ARG A 22 3.14 -6.44 16.56
N ILE A 23 3.17 -5.88 17.78
CA ILE A 23 4.44 -5.46 18.40
C ILE A 23 5.39 -6.65 18.57
N PRO A 24 5.03 -7.78 19.21
CA PRO A 24 5.88 -8.97 19.27
C PRO A 24 6.31 -9.47 17.89
N SER A 25 5.40 -9.53 16.94
CA SER A 25 5.70 -9.97 15.57
C SER A 25 6.69 -9.05 14.87
N PHE A 26 6.58 -7.74 15.06
CA PHE A 26 7.48 -6.73 14.52
C PHE A 26 8.91 -6.88 15.08
N ILE A 27 9.03 -7.14 16.40
CA ILE A 27 10.31 -7.40 17.07
C ILE A 27 10.96 -8.68 16.55
N VAL A 28 10.20 -9.79 16.54
CA VAL A 28 10.69 -11.11 16.06
C VAL A 28 11.12 -11.03 14.61
N ARG A 29 10.36 -10.35 13.77
CA ARG A 29 10.71 -10.12 12.37
C ARG A 29 12.01 -9.34 12.24
N GLY A 30 12.13 -8.22 12.98
CA GLY A 30 13.35 -7.39 12.97
C GLY A 30 14.59 -8.17 13.43
N LEU A 31 14.45 -8.96 14.51
CA LEU A 31 15.53 -9.82 15.00
C LEU A 31 15.93 -10.90 13.98
N THR A 32 14.94 -11.52 13.32
CA THR A 32 15.19 -12.52 12.27
C THR A 32 15.95 -11.90 11.09
N GLU A 33 15.51 -10.72 10.63
CA GLU A 33 16.16 -10.02 9.53
C GLU A 33 17.59 -9.62 9.89
N PHE A 34 17.84 -9.18 11.13
CA PHE A 34 19.18 -8.87 11.63
C PHE A 34 20.06 -10.14 11.72
N ALA A 35 19.56 -11.21 12.35
CA ALA A 35 20.32 -12.45 12.52
C ALA A 35 20.70 -13.12 11.19
N LEU A 36 19.86 -12.93 10.15
CA LEU A 36 20.13 -13.44 8.80
C LEU A 36 20.92 -12.47 7.92
N GLY A 37 21.35 -11.32 8.44
CA GLY A 37 22.11 -10.31 7.70
C GLY A 37 21.31 -9.52 6.67
N HIS A 38 19.97 -9.53 6.78
CA HIS A 38 19.06 -8.77 5.88
C HIS A 38 18.73 -7.37 6.40
N ALA A 39 19.06 -7.09 7.65
CA ALA A 39 18.99 -5.76 8.27
C ALA A 39 20.24 -5.51 9.12
N SER A 40 20.69 -4.28 9.19
CA SER A 40 21.78 -3.87 10.09
C SER A 40 21.33 -3.79 11.54
N LEU A 41 22.28 -3.77 12.49
CA LEU A 41 21.98 -3.53 13.89
C LEU A 41 21.27 -2.18 14.10
N LEU A 42 21.68 -1.14 13.37
CA LEU A 42 21.06 0.18 13.44
C LEU A 42 19.59 0.16 13.00
N GLU A 43 19.27 -0.55 11.93
CA GLU A 43 17.89 -0.73 11.49
C GLU A 43 17.06 -1.48 12.54
N PHE A 44 17.60 -2.56 13.11
CA PHE A 44 16.92 -3.30 14.17
C PHE A 44 16.66 -2.43 15.40
N MET A 45 17.69 -1.73 15.91
CA MET A 45 17.55 -0.83 17.05
C MET A 45 16.58 0.32 16.77
N GLY A 46 16.60 0.87 15.57
CA GLY A 46 15.66 1.89 15.12
C GLY A 46 14.20 1.41 15.12
N ARG A 47 13.97 0.15 14.73
CA ARG A 47 12.63 -0.48 14.82
C ARG A 47 12.18 -0.61 16.27
N ILE A 48 13.04 -1.04 17.18
CA ILE A 48 12.72 -1.09 18.61
C ILE A 48 12.39 0.31 19.14
N GLN A 49 13.23 1.30 18.81
CA GLN A 49 13.01 2.69 19.21
C GLN A 49 11.67 3.26 18.70
N SER A 50 11.23 2.87 17.50
CA SER A 50 9.97 3.33 16.93
C SER A 50 8.74 2.90 17.76
N ILE A 51 8.82 1.76 18.45
CA ILE A 51 7.77 1.28 19.36
C ILE A 51 7.65 2.26 20.55
N PHE A 52 8.79 2.63 21.17
CA PHE A 52 8.79 3.55 22.32
C PHE A 52 8.38 4.97 21.91
N ARG A 53 8.74 5.41 20.70
CA ARG A 53 8.28 6.69 20.13
C ARG A 53 6.82 6.69 19.70
N ASN A 54 6.17 5.55 19.78
CA ASN A 54 4.77 5.36 19.34
C ASN A 54 4.47 5.89 17.93
N SER A 55 5.41 5.73 17.01
CA SER A 55 5.28 6.22 15.64
C SER A 55 5.79 5.19 14.64
N TRP A 56 4.87 4.61 13.89
CA TRP A 56 5.19 3.67 12.82
C TRP A 56 4.97 4.23 11.42
N GLN A 57 4.06 5.20 11.27
CA GLN A 57 3.79 5.84 10.00
C GLN A 57 4.94 6.77 9.55
N ASN A 58 5.10 6.92 8.25
CA ASN A 58 6.03 7.86 7.60
C ASN A 58 5.35 8.65 6.47
N ILE A 59 4.05 8.89 6.60
CA ILE A 59 3.19 9.49 5.57
C ILE A 59 3.73 10.86 5.15
N ASN A 60 4.09 11.74 6.10
CA ASN A 60 4.63 13.08 5.78
C ASN A 60 5.89 13.00 4.92
N LYS A 61 6.87 12.17 5.32
CA LYS A 61 8.13 12.05 4.57
C LYS A 61 7.91 11.48 3.17
N LEU A 62 6.95 10.55 3.04
CA LEU A 62 6.60 9.96 1.78
C LEU A 62 5.90 10.97 0.87
N MET A 63 4.95 11.74 1.40
CA MET A 63 4.30 12.84 0.68
C MET A 63 5.29 13.91 0.21
N GLU A 64 6.23 14.31 1.09
CA GLU A 64 7.28 15.27 0.74
C GLU A 64 8.14 14.77 -0.43
N PHE A 65 8.55 13.51 -0.40
CA PHE A 65 9.32 12.89 -1.47
C PHE A 65 8.51 12.81 -2.78
N ASP A 66 7.30 12.27 -2.72
CA ASP A 66 6.44 12.11 -3.90
C ASP A 66 6.12 13.46 -4.54
N LYS A 67 5.79 14.46 -3.73
CA LYS A 67 5.54 15.83 -4.21
C LYS A 67 6.76 16.43 -4.89
N ALA A 68 7.95 16.26 -4.30
CA ALA A 68 9.20 16.74 -4.87
C ALA A 68 9.55 16.08 -6.21
N LYS A 69 9.09 14.84 -6.43
CA LYS A 69 9.31 14.07 -7.67
C LYS A 69 8.13 14.15 -8.66
N GLY A 70 7.06 14.85 -8.33
CA GLY A 70 5.88 14.98 -9.19
C GLY A 70 5.06 13.69 -9.30
N VAL A 71 5.02 12.88 -8.26
CA VAL A 71 4.27 11.63 -8.18
C VAL A 71 2.86 11.89 -7.64
N PRO A 72 1.77 11.72 -8.42
CA PRO A 72 0.39 11.87 -7.97
C PRO A 72 -0.10 10.57 -7.30
N ALA A 73 0.43 10.24 -6.13
CA ALA A 73 0.07 9.03 -5.42
C ALA A 73 -1.33 9.08 -4.80
N THR A 74 -1.95 7.90 -4.63
CA THR A 74 -3.19 7.72 -3.88
C THR A 74 -2.90 6.97 -2.59
N PHE A 75 -3.34 7.51 -1.45
CA PHE A 75 -3.22 6.87 -0.15
C PHE A 75 -4.53 6.17 0.23
N PHE A 76 -4.46 4.87 0.52
CA PHE A 76 -5.58 4.10 1.01
C PHE A 76 -5.56 4.06 2.54
N VAL A 77 -6.61 4.61 3.17
CA VAL A 77 -6.73 4.75 4.63
C VAL A 77 -8.00 4.05 5.09
N ALA A 78 -7.91 3.22 6.15
CA ALA A 78 -9.07 2.53 6.70
C ALA A 78 -9.88 3.43 7.64
N VAL A 79 -11.17 3.16 7.73
CA VAL A 79 -12.10 3.82 8.68
C VAL A 79 -12.74 2.81 9.64
N SER A 80 -12.37 1.55 9.50
CA SER A 80 -12.81 0.45 10.37
C SER A 80 -11.59 -0.33 10.87
N GLN A 81 -11.74 -0.95 12.04
CA GLN A 81 -10.72 -1.82 12.62
C GLN A 81 -10.98 -3.28 12.26
N GLY A 82 -9.92 -4.06 12.12
CA GLY A 82 -9.99 -5.49 11.83
C GLY A 82 -8.78 -5.97 11.04
N ARG A 83 -8.56 -7.28 11.01
CA ARG A 83 -7.47 -7.94 10.25
C ARG A 83 -6.07 -7.36 10.50
N GLY A 84 -5.87 -6.69 11.64
CA GLY A 84 -4.60 -6.06 12.00
C GLY A 84 -4.49 -4.59 11.61
N LEU A 85 -5.56 -3.97 11.13
CA LEU A 85 -5.75 -2.53 11.12
C LEU A 85 -6.40 -2.14 12.46
N SER A 86 -5.68 -1.43 13.30
CA SER A 86 -6.10 -1.19 14.70
C SER A 86 -6.13 0.28 15.09
N TYR A 87 -5.77 1.20 14.19
CA TYR A 87 -5.78 2.63 14.50
C TYR A 87 -7.21 3.19 14.62
N SER A 88 -7.34 4.24 15.40
CA SER A 88 -8.60 4.89 15.70
C SER A 88 -9.17 5.66 14.51
N LEU A 89 -10.49 5.88 14.51
CA LEU A 89 -11.14 6.71 13.50
C LEU A 89 -10.65 8.16 13.54
N ASP A 90 -10.28 8.67 14.72
CA ASP A 90 -9.72 10.02 14.87
C ASP A 90 -8.36 10.13 14.17
N ASN A 91 -7.49 9.12 14.32
CA ASN A 91 -6.23 9.06 13.60
C ASN A 91 -6.45 8.92 12.08
N ALA A 92 -7.41 8.09 11.66
CA ALA A 92 -7.77 7.99 10.25
C ALA A 92 -8.22 9.34 9.67
N LYS A 93 -9.11 10.04 10.37
CA LYS A 93 -9.61 11.37 9.99
C LYS A 93 -8.48 12.40 9.89
N ALA A 94 -7.60 12.43 10.88
CA ALA A 94 -6.46 13.36 10.87
C ALA A 94 -5.57 13.14 9.63
N TRP A 95 -5.26 11.88 9.30
CA TRP A 95 -4.42 11.57 8.15
C TRP A 95 -5.13 11.73 6.80
N ILE A 96 -6.40 11.38 6.68
CA ILE A 96 -7.17 11.64 5.46
C ILE A 96 -7.14 13.14 5.13
N ASN A 97 -7.41 14.00 6.11
CA ASN A 97 -7.38 15.45 5.92
C ASN A 97 -5.97 15.94 5.55
N ALA A 98 -4.94 15.51 6.30
CA ALA A 98 -3.56 15.92 6.03
C ALA A 98 -3.08 15.51 4.62
N ILE A 99 -3.44 14.32 4.15
CA ILE A 99 -3.10 13.84 2.81
C ILE A 99 -3.77 14.71 1.75
N GLN A 100 -5.06 15.01 1.90
CA GLN A 100 -5.81 15.87 0.97
C GLN A 100 -5.30 17.33 0.97
N GLU A 101 -4.97 17.89 2.14
CA GLU A 101 -4.38 19.23 2.27
C GLU A 101 -3.02 19.34 1.57
N ASN A 102 -2.28 18.23 1.49
CA ASN A 102 -1.02 18.17 0.73
C ASN A 102 -1.22 17.93 -0.78
N GLY A 103 -2.46 17.80 -1.25
CA GLY A 103 -2.81 17.67 -2.66
C GLY A 103 -2.78 16.24 -3.21
N PHE A 104 -2.78 15.23 -2.34
CA PHE A 104 -2.82 13.83 -2.73
C PHE A 104 -4.26 13.28 -2.72
N ASP A 105 -4.49 12.26 -3.55
CA ASP A 105 -5.73 11.52 -3.55
C ASP A 105 -5.81 10.56 -2.37
N VAL A 106 -7.05 10.32 -1.90
CA VAL A 106 -7.35 9.32 -0.87
C VAL A 106 -8.33 8.29 -1.40
N GLY A 107 -8.14 7.04 -0.98
CA GLY A 107 -9.04 5.92 -1.20
C GLY A 107 -9.34 5.18 0.09
N LEU A 108 -10.38 4.38 0.11
CA LEU A 108 -10.69 3.54 1.27
C LEU A 108 -9.81 2.28 1.30
N HIS A 109 -9.11 2.07 2.43
CA HIS A 109 -8.51 0.77 2.74
C HIS A 109 -9.54 -0.08 3.48
N GLY A 110 -10.38 -0.80 2.70
CA GLY A 110 -11.57 -1.48 3.21
C GLY A 110 -11.24 -2.76 3.97
N ILE A 111 -12.05 -3.09 4.96
CA ILE A 111 -12.03 -4.38 5.67
C ILE A 111 -13.17 -5.27 5.18
N ALA A 112 -14.33 -4.68 4.95
CA ALA A 112 -15.52 -5.38 4.45
C ALA A 112 -15.40 -5.65 2.93
N PHE A 113 -15.76 -6.88 2.51
CA PHE A 113 -15.74 -7.25 1.09
C PHE A 113 -16.79 -8.31 0.71
N GLU A 114 -17.50 -8.90 1.66
CA GLU A 114 -18.53 -9.93 1.45
C GLU A 114 -19.93 -9.42 1.81
N ASP A 115 -20.03 -8.56 2.82
CA ASP A 115 -21.28 -7.99 3.30
C ASP A 115 -21.50 -6.60 2.74
N TYR A 116 -22.53 -6.46 1.89
CA TYR A 116 -22.87 -5.18 1.26
C TYR A 116 -23.17 -4.06 2.27
N SER A 117 -23.84 -4.38 3.38
CA SER A 117 -24.19 -3.39 4.40
C SER A 117 -22.95 -2.81 5.07
N GLU A 118 -21.95 -3.64 5.37
CA GLU A 118 -20.67 -3.23 5.93
C GLU A 118 -19.79 -2.47 4.92
N ILE A 119 -19.77 -2.94 3.66
CA ILE A 119 -19.07 -2.24 2.55
C ILE A 119 -19.64 -0.82 2.40
N ARG A 120 -20.96 -0.69 2.39
CA ARG A 120 -21.64 0.60 2.31
C ARG A 120 -21.39 1.46 3.54
N ARG A 121 -21.43 0.88 4.74
CA ARG A 121 -21.14 1.60 5.99
C ARG A 121 -19.73 2.19 5.98
N GLU A 122 -18.72 1.41 5.64
CA GLU A 122 -17.34 1.91 5.52
C GLU A 122 -17.23 3.05 4.49
N ARG A 123 -17.90 2.90 3.35
CA ARG A 123 -17.93 3.92 2.30
C ARG A 123 -18.54 5.24 2.79
N GLU A 124 -19.68 5.20 3.47
CA GLU A 124 -20.32 6.42 3.97
C GLU A 124 -19.49 7.12 5.05
N ILE A 125 -18.86 6.36 5.97
CA ILE A 125 -17.93 6.93 6.97
C ILE A 125 -16.75 7.61 6.25
N PHE A 126 -16.14 6.94 5.28
CA PHE A 126 -15.00 7.51 4.54
C PHE A 126 -15.40 8.76 3.75
N LYS A 127 -16.54 8.72 3.08
CA LYS A 127 -17.12 9.87 2.36
C LYS A 127 -17.35 11.06 3.29
N GLU A 128 -17.93 10.83 4.47
CA GLU A 128 -18.16 11.88 5.46
C GLU A 128 -16.85 12.54 5.91
N ILE A 129 -15.81 11.76 6.15
CA ILE A 129 -14.50 12.27 6.59
C ILE A 129 -13.78 12.99 5.46
N SER A 130 -13.66 12.36 4.29
CA SER A 130 -12.85 12.86 3.17
C SER A 130 -13.56 13.98 2.38
N LYS A 131 -14.88 14.16 2.58
CA LYS A 131 -15.70 15.07 1.77
C LYS A 131 -15.62 14.80 0.26
N THR A 132 -15.25 13.57 -0.12
CA THR A 132 -15.07 13.15 -1.51
C THR A 132 -16.16 12.13 -1.89
N GLU A 133 -16.89 12.40 -2.97
CA GLU A 133 -17.95 11.49 -3.46
C GLU A 133 -17.39 10.31 -4.24
N LYS A 134 -16.31 10.53 -4.98
CA LYS A 134 -15.72 9.56 -5.91
C LYS A 134 -14.32 9.16 -5.46
N PHE A 135 -14.17 7.96 -4.97
CA PHE A 135 -12.90 7.36 -4.54
C PHE A 135 -12.90 5.86 -4.78
N GLY A 136 -11.71 5.29 -4.80
CA GLY A 136 -11.53 3.85 -4.99
C GLY A 136 -11.48 3.09 -3.68
N ILE A 137 -11.52 1.75 -3.82
CA ILE A 137 -11.36 0.80 -2.71
C ILE A 137 -10.18 -0.13 -2.94
N ARG A 138 -9.42 -0.37 -1.88
CA ARG A 138 -8.47 -1.48 -1.75
C ARG A 138 -8.74 -2.22 -0.45
N VAL A 139 -9.03 -3.51 -0.54
CA VAL A 139 -9.32 -4.34 0.63
C VAL A 139 -8.02 -4.74 1.32
N HIS A 140 -7.95 -4.56 2.64
CA HIS A 140 -6.78 -4.96 3.42
C HIS A 140 -6.56 -6.47 3.41
N GLY A 141 -5.30 -6.89 3.26
CA GLY A 141 -4.90 -8.30 3.26
C GLY A 141 -5.13 -9.04 1.95
N VAL A 142 -5.49 -8.34 0.87
CA VAL A 142 -5.44 -8.89 -0.49
C VAL A 142 -3.99 -8.93 -0.96
N GLY A 143 -3.59 -9.99 -1.68
CA GLY A 143 -2.21 -10.10 -2.14
C GLY A 143 -1.91 -11.42 -2.84
N VAL A 144 -0.63 -11.69 -3.02
CA VAL A 144 -0.12 -12.92 -3.61
C VAL A 144 0.28 -13.89 -2.50
N GLY A 145 -0.22 -15.12 -2.55
CA GLY A 145 0.16 -16.18 -1.61
C GLY A 145 -1.03 -16.90 -0.98
N LYS A 146 -0.73 -17.99 -0.26
CA LYS A 146 -1.77 -18.88 0.31
C LYS A 146 -2.60 -18.23 1.42
N ALA A 147 -2.02 -17.27 2.14
CA ALA A 147 -2.67 -16.58 3.26
C ALA A 147 -3.39 -15.29 2.86
N SER A 148 -3.24 -14.85 1.60
CA SER A 148 -3.86 -13.63 1.11
C SER A 148 -5.30 -13.86 0.70
N LEU A 149 -6.14 -12.86 0.93
CA LEU A 149 -7.50 -12.86 0.43
C LEU A 149 -7.50 -12.84 -1.10
N LYS A 150 -8.43 -13.55 -1.70
CA LYS A 150 -8.70 -13.49 -3.13
C LYS A 150 -10.14 -13.03 -3.32
N LEU A 151 -10.29 -11.87 -3.92
CA LEU A 151 -11.62 -11.36 -4.25
C LEU A 151 -12.17 -12.06 -5.49
N THR A 152 -13.46 -12.30 -5.46
CA THR A 152 -14.24 -12.85 -6.56
C THR A 152 -14.84 -11.73 -7.40
N ARG A 153 -15.42 -12.09 -8.55
CA ARG A 153 -16.21 -11.15 -9.35
C ARG A 153 -17.39 -10.58 -8.55
N ASP A 154 -18.04 -11.40 -7.74
CA ASP A 154 -19.19 -11.00 -6.94
C ASP A 154 -18.81 -9.91 -5.94
N ASN A 155 -17.60 -9.97 -5.34
CA ASN A 155 -17.11 -8.90 -4.46
C ASN A 155 -16.95 -7.59 -5.22
N LEU A 156 -16.48 -7.62 -6.48
CA LEU A 156 -16.35 -6.44 -7.32
C LEU A 156 -17.72 -5.85 -7.68
N GLU A 157 -18.74 -6.69 -7.89
CA GLU A 157 -20.12 -6.25 -8.10
C GLU A 157 -20.69 -5.53 -6.86
N LEU A 158 -20.38 -6.00 -5.65
CA LEU A 158 -20.77 -5.31 -4.42
C LEU A 158 -20.11 -3.92 -4.30
N PHE A 159 -18.85 -3.77 -4.75
CA PHE A 159 -18.19 -2.46 -4.75
C PHE A 159 -18.81 -1.49 -5.75
N ASP A 160 -19.19 -1.98 -6.93
CA ASP A 160 -19.92 -1.18 -7.93
C ASP A 160 -21.27 -0.71 -7.37
N GLN A 161 -22.06 -1.64 -6.81
CA GLN A 161 -23.35 -1.33 -6.19
C GLN A 161 -23.23 -0.35 -5.02
N ALA A 162 -22.16 -0.42 -4.26
CA ALA A 162 -21.88 0.53 -3.19
C ALA A 162 -21.47 1.92 -3.73
N GLY A 163 -21.09 2.03 -5.01
CA GLY A 163 -20.76 3.28 -5.68
C GLY A 163 -19.30 3.70 -5.54
N TYR A 164 -18.36 2.77 -5.43
CA TYR A 164 -16.92 3.08 -5.55
C TYR A 164 -16.56 3.41 -6.99
N LEU A 165 -15.61 4.31 -7.19
CA LEU A 165 -15.17 4.74 -8.51
C LEU A 165 -14.35 3.65 -9.22
N PHE A 166 -13.48 2.98 -8.48
CA PHE A 166 -12.62 1.90 -8.95
C PHE A 166 -12.24 0.98 -7.78
N SER A 167 -11.74 -0.19 -8.15
CA SER A 167 -11.18 -1.19 -7.25
C SER A 167 -9.70 -1.43 -7.63
N SER A 168 -8.85 -1.74 -6.66
CA SER A 168 -7.43 -2.10 -6.90
C SER A 168 -7.02 -3.23 -5.95
N ASN A 169 -7.48 -4.44 -6.27
CA ASN A 169 -7.47 -5.59 -5.37
C ASN A 169 -6.85 -6.85 -5.97
N THR A 170 -6.66 -6.92 -7.28
CA THR A 170 -6.08 -8.10 -7.92
C THR A 170 -4.59 -7.94 -8.13
N PHE A 171 -3.85 -9.05 -8.01
CA PHE A 171 -2.39 -9.09 -8.18
C PHE A 171 -2.08 -9.91 -9.43
N THR A 172 -2.01 -9.24 -10.56
CA THR A 172 -1.74 -9.88 -11.85
C THR A 172 -1.18 -8.88 -12.86
N VAL A 173 -0.39 -9.39 -13.81
CA VAL A 173 0.24 -8.55 -14.84
C VAL A 173 -0.68 -8.46 -16.06
N VAL A 174 -1.71 -7.61 -15.94
CA VAL A 174 -2.66 -7.26 -17.01
C VAL A 174 -3.04 -5.78 -16.92
N SER A 175 -3.52 -5.21 -18.02
CA SER A 175 -4.08 -3.85 -18.01
C SER A 175 -5.37 -3.77 -17.19
N PRO A 176 -5.77 -2.58 -16.68
CA PRO A 176 -7.05 -2.39 -16.03
C PRO A 176 -8.22 -2.91 -16.89
N TYR A 177 -9.20 -3.49 -16.24
CA TYR A 177 -10.34 -4.13 -16.88
C TYR A 177 -11.64 -3.87 -16.09
N LYS A 178 -12.79 -3.99 -16.75
CA LYS A 178 -14.09 -3.96 -16.09
C LYS A 178 -14.47 -5.35 -15.59
N ALA A 179 -14.85 -5.43 -14.32
CA ALA A 179 -15.41 -6.63 -13.70
C ALA A 179 -16.51 -6.22 -12.71
N GLY A 180 -17.67 -6.89 -12.76
CA GLY A 180 -18.78 -6.54 -11.87
C GLY A 180 -19.30 -5.10 -12.03
N GLY A 181 -19.11 -4.45 -13.19
CA GLY A 181 -19.52 -3.06 -13.41
C GLY A 181 -18.43 -2.01 -13.11
N ILE A 182 -17.51 -2.31 -12.19
CA ILE A 182 -16.44 -1.40 -11.72
C ILE A 182 -15.15 -1.60 -12.53
N TRP A 183 -14.31 -0.57 -12.61
CA TRP A 183 -12.93 -0.71 -13.08
C TRP A 183 -12.04 -1.33 -11.99
N GLU A 184 -11.39 -2.44 -12.33
CA GLU A 184 -10.33 -3.03 -11.52
C GLU A 184 -8.97 -2.61 -12.07
N PHE A 185 -8.15 -2.01 -11.22
CA PHE A 185 -6.75 -1.65 -11.48
C PHE A 185 -5.83 -2.65 -10.77
N PRO A 186 -5.31 -3.67 -11.47
CA PRO A 186 -4.44 -4.65 -10.85
C PRO A 186 -3.18 -4.03 -10.26
N VAL A 187 -2.75 -4.52 -9.11
CA VAL A 187 -1.43 -4.23 -8.52
C VAL A 187 -0.41 -5.15 -9.17
N HIS A 188 0.55 -4.59 -9.87
CA HIS A 188 1.59 -5.34 -10.57
C HIS A 188 2.76 -5.66 -9.63
N MET A 189 2.99 -4.81 -8.66
CA MET A 189 4.10 -4.94 -7.74
C MET A 189 3.72 -4.37 -6.37
N MET A 190 4.04 -5.12 -5.33
CA MET A 190 3.91 -4.70 -3.94
C MET A 190 5.25 -4.88 -3.22
N ASP A 191 5.64 -3.90 -2.43
CA ASP A 191 6.92 -3.90 -1.71
C ASP A 191 7.11 -5.14 -0.83
N SER A 192 6.06 -5.60 -0.14
CA SER A 192 6.14 -6.77 0.72
C SER A 192 6.40 -8.07 -0.06
N ASP A 193 5.74 -8.26 -1.21
CA ASP A 193 5.96 -9.45 -2.04
C ASP A 193 7.33 -9.41 -2.72
N LEU A 194 7.71 -8.22 -3.20
CA LEU A 194 9.00 -7.99 -3.84
C LEU A 194 10.17 -8.31 -2.91
N LEU A 195 10.10 -7.84 -1.65
CA LEU A 195 11.20 -7.90 -0.69
C LEU A 195 11.20 -9.17 0.17
N CYS A 196 10.04 -9.80 0.37
CA CYS A 196 9.90 -10.92 1.30
C CYS A 196 9.73 -12.29 0.63
N GLN A 197 9.41 -12.37 -0.67
CA GLN A 197 9.26 -13.65 -1.40
C GLN A 197 8.32 -14.65 -0.70
N ASN A 198 7.16 -14.20 -0.25
CA ASN A 198 6.21 -15.01 0.54
C ASN A 198 6.74 -15.46 1.92
N LYS A 199 7.85 -14.90 2.39
CA LYS A 199 8.33 -15.07 3.76
C LYS A 199 7.75 -13.98 4.67
N LYS A 200 7.78 -14.23 5.98
CA LYS A 200 7.33 -13.24 6.97
C LYS A 200 8.37 -12.15 7.27
N TYR A 201 9.52 -12.17 6.59
CA TYR A 201 10.65 -11.25 6.78
C TYR A 201 11.29 -10.88 5.45
N GLN A 202 11.96 -9.73 5.41
CA GLN A 202 12.73 -9.30 4.24
C GLN A 202 13.89 -10.26 4.00
N CYS A 203 14.04 -10.73 2.76
CA CYS A 203 15.09 -11.66 2.36
C CYS A 203 15.72 -11.30 1.01
N VAL A 204 15.35 -10.17 0.43
CA VAL A 204 15.85 -9.70 -0.87
C VAL A 204 16.75 -8.49 -0.65
N THR A 205 17.90 -8.48 -1.32
CA THR A 205 18.83 -7.36 -1.33
C THR A 205 18.29 -6.20 -2.19
N TYR A 206 18.91 -5.03 -2.07
CA TYR A 206 18.57 -3.87 -2.90
C TYR A 206 18.73 -4.19 -4.41
N GLU A 207 19.85 -4.79 -4.81
CA GLU A 207 20.06 -5.17 -6.22
C GLU A 207 19.07 -6.24 -6.70
N GLY A 208 18.79 -7.24 -5.87
CA GLY A 208 17.77 -8.24 -6.18
C GLY A 208 16.36 -7.65 -6.34
N ALA A 209 16.03 -6.61 -5.57
CA ALA A 209 14.78 -5.90 -5.73
C ALA A 209 14.71 -5.14 -7.07
N LYS A 210 15.81 -4.50 -7.48
CA LYS A 210 15.92 -3.82 -8.80
C LYS A 210 15.76 -4.81 -9.95
N GLU A 211 16.48 -5.93 -9.92
CA GLU A 211 16.38 -6.98 -10.95
C GLU A 211 14.96 -7.53 -11.09
N ARG A 212 14.25 -7.72 -9.97
CA ARG A 212 12.84 -8.17 -9.99
C ARG A 212 11.93 -7.13 -10.59
N THR A 213 12.13 -5.88 -10.22
CA THR A 213 11.38 -4.75 -10.81
C THR A 213 11.56 -4.72 -12.33
N GLN A 214 12.80 -4.85 -12.80
CA GLN A 214 13.09 -4.86 -14.23
C GLN A 214 12.41 -6.04 -14.93
N ARG A 215 12.43 -7.24 -14.35
CA ARG A 215 11.71 -8.41 -14.93
C ARG A 215 10.21 -8.16 -15.03
N LEU A 216 9.59 -7.55 -14.01
CA LEU A 216 8.17 -7.20 -14.05
C LEU A 216 7.85 -6.14 -15.09
N PHE A 217 8.71 -5.14 -15.28
CA PHE A 217 8.57 -4.17 -16.36
C PHE A 217 8.65 -4.84 -17.73
N ASP A 218 9.61 -5.73 -17.94
CA ASP A 218 9.79 -6.42 -19.22
C ASP A 218 8.61 -7.37 -19.51
N GLU A 219 8.11 -8.08 -18.49
CA GLU A 219 6.89 -8.88 -18.60
C GLU A 219 5.68 -8.02 -18.95
N SER A 220 5.52 -6.88 -18.27
CA SER A 220 4.42 -5.94 -18.52
C SER A 220 4.46 -5.37 -19.93
N ARG A 221 5.65 -5.00 -20.42
CA ARG A 221 5.83 -4.54 -21.81
C ARG A 221 5.49 -5.63 -22.83
N LYS A 222 5.97 -6.87 -22.60
CA LYS A 222 5.66 -8.03 -23.47
C LYS A 222 4.17 -8.34 -23.54
N LYS A 223 3.44 -8.14 -22.43
CA LYS A 223 2.00 -8.32 -22.32
C LYS A 223 1.18 -7.09 -22.80
N GLY A 224 1.83 -6.02 -23.24
CA GLY A 224 1.16 -4.80 -23.68
C GLY A 224 0.41 -4.06 -22.58
N VAL A 225 0.87 -4.18 -21.32
CA VAL A 225 0.27 -3.48 -20.17
C VAL A 225 0.40 -1.97 -20.36
N LYS A 226 -0.73 -1.27 -20.31
CA LYS A 226 -0.80 0.19 -20.50
C LYS A 226 -0.48 0.95 -19.22
N TYR A 227 -0.86 0.42 -18.05
CA TYR A 227 -0.74 1.04 -16.73
C TYR A 227 -0.07 0.04 -15.79
N PHE A 228 1.07 0.42 -15.24
CA PHE A 228 1.79 -0.38 -14.25
C PHE A 228 1.55 0.22 -12.86
N SER A 229 0.96 -0.57 -11.97
CA SER A 229 0.61 -0.12 -10.62
C SER A 229 1.58 -0.67 -9.59
N LEU A 230 2.13 0.23 -8.78
CA LEU A 230 2.94 -0.06 -7.59
C LEU A 230 2.13 0.23 -6.33
N LEU A 231 2.15 -0.71 -5.39
CA LEU A 231 1.76 -0.54 -4.00
C LEU A 231 3.01 -0.49 -3.13
N PHE A 232 3.16 0.59 -2.37
CA PHE A 232 4.24 0.77 -1.39
C PHE A 232 3.67 1.21 -0.03
N HIS A 233 3.98 0.48 1.05
CA HIS A 233 3.51 0.82 2.38
C HIS A 233 4.34 1.95 2.99
N ASP A 234 3.69 2.98 3.50
CA ASP A 234 4.32 4.16 4.09
C ASP A 234 5.26 3.83 5.25
N THR A 235 4.93 2.81 6.04
CA THR A 235 5.75 2.32 7.17
C THR A 235 7.18 1.94 6.79
N ARG A 236 7.42 1.64 5.52
CA ARG A 236 8.75 1.25 5.01
C ARG A 236 9.57 2.43 4.47
N PHE A 237 8.99 3.63 4.40
CA PHE A 237 9.70 4.81 3.94
C PHE A 237 10.48 5.48 5.08
N ASN A 238 11.34 4.71 5.75
CA ASN A 238 12.24 5.22 6.79
C ASN A 238 13.56 4.43 6.82
N ASP A 239 14.54 4.94 7.60
CA ASP A 239 15.88 4.37 7.67
C ASP A 239 15.94 3.03 8.42
N ASN A 240 14.86 2.64 9.11
CA ASN A 240 14.74 1.33 9.74
C ASN A 240 14.40 0.22 8.72
N PHE A 241 14.11 0.59 7.47
CA PHE A 241 13.83 -0.30 6.34
C PHE A 241 14.61 0.15 5.10
N MET A 242 15.93 0.22 5.24
CA MET A 242 16.83 0.86 4.28
C MET A 242 16.71 0.30 2.87
N VAL A 243 16.58 -1.02 2.74
CA VAL A 243 16.43 -1.66 1.42
C VAL A 243 15.13 -1.21 0.75
N ALA A 244 14.01 -1.21 1.49
CA ALA A 244 12.72 -0.79 0.95
C ALA A 244 12.71 0.68 0.56
N LYS A 245 13.21 1.56 1.44
CA LYS A 245 13.29 3.00 1.18
C LYS A 245 14.16 3.32 -0.03
N LYS A 246 15.40 2.78 -0.08
CA LYS A 246 16.31 2.99 -1.21
C LYS A 246 15.72 2.46 -2.52
N TRP A 247 15.06 1.31 -2.48
CA TRP A 247 14.41 0.75 -3.65
C TRP A 247 13.26 1.62 -4.15
N TYR A 248 12.42 2.15 -3.28
CA TYR A 248 11.32 3.03 -3.69
C TYR A 248 11.86 4.33 -4.33
N ILE A 249 12.88 4.95 -3.72
CA ILE A 249 13.55 6.13 -4.28
C ILE A 249 14.09 5.83 -5.69
N TRP A 250 14.84 4.72 -5.82
CA TRP A 250 15.36 4.28 -7.11
C TRP A 250 14.25 4.00 -8.12
N PHE A 251 13.14 3.36 -7.70
CA PHE A 251 12.01 3.07 -8.59
C PHE A 251 11.43 4.34 -9.21
N VAL A 252 11.19 5.36 -8.40
CA VAL A 252 10.65 6.65 -8.85
C VAL A 252 11.65 7.32 -9.80
N GLU A 253 12.93 7.38 -9.43
CA GLU A 253 14.00 7.97 -10.25
C GLU A 253 14.17 7.22 -11.58
N HIS A 254 14.17 5.90 -11.55
CA HIS A 254 14.21 5.06 -12.74
C HIS A 254 13.04 5.33 -13.69
N CYS A 255 11.83 5.53 -13.16
CA CYS A 255 10.67 5.89 -13.98
C CYS A 255 10.85 7.28 -14.64
N ILE A 256 11.36 8.26 -13.90
CA ILE A 256 11.66 9.61 -14.42
C ILE A 256 12.72 9.55 -15.53
N GLU A 257 13.84 8.87 -15.30
CA GLU A 257 14.94 8.71 -16.27
C GLU A 257 14.46 8.04 -17.56
N ASN A 258 13.57 7.06 -17.44
CA ASN A 258 12.99 6.35 -18.58
C ASN A 258 11.73 7.04 -19.16
N LYS A 259 11.43 8.26 -18.74
CA LYS A 259 10.28 9.08 -19.22
C LYS A 259 8.94 8.33 -19.12
N LEU A 260 8.76 7.53 -18.07
CA LEU A 260 7.50 6.86 -17.78
C LEU A 260 6.61 7.84 -17.00
N PRO A 261 5.47 8.28 -17.55
CA PRO A 261 4.65 9.29 -16.89
C PRO A 261 3.93 8.68 -15.68
N PHE A 262 3.95 9.40 -14.56
CA PHE A 262 3.11 9.13 -13.42
C PHE A 262 1.71 9.69 -13.65
N ILE A 263 0.70 8.93 -13.25
CA ILE A 263 -0.71 9.32 -13.31
C ILE A 263 -1.43 8.87 -12.04
N SER A 264 -2.55 9.48 -11.74
CA SER A 264 -3.48 9.02 -10.69
C SER A 264 -4.45 7.96 -11.22
N TYR A 265 -5.21 7.33 -10.33
CA TYR A 265 -6.31 6.44 -10.73
C TYR A 265 -7.47 7.19 -11.41
N ARG A 266 -7.48 8.53 -11.37
CA ARG A 266 -8.54 9.37 -11.94
C ARG A 266 -8.24 9.83 -13.37
N ASP A 267 -6.96 9.71 -13.81
CA ASP A 267 -6.50 10.06 -15.15
C ASP A 267 -6.75 8.91 -16.16
#